data_0a91bf5d7a0b259428b8d48d1c6ee836
#
_entry.id   0a91bf5d7a0b259428b8d48d1c6ee836
#
_cell.length_a   1.000
_cell.length_b   1.000
_cell.length_c   1.000
_cell.angle_alpha   90.00
_cell.angle_beta   90.00
_cell.angle_gamma   90.00
#
_symmetry.space_group_name_H-M   'P 1'
#
loop_
_entity.id
_entity.type
_entity.pdbx_description
1 polymer ?
#
loop_
_entity_poly.entity_id
_entity_poly.type
_entity_poly.pdbx_seq_one_letter_code
_entity_poly.pdbx_strand_id
1 'polypeptide(L)'
;MTGHYYFKDFYYADNGFIPALLVLELMSKKNLPLRDLLAPYRERYFISGEINTKLASMADVPAKLAAIEAKYPDASIEHIDGVSVDYPNWHFNVRASNTEPLLRLNLEAQTPEVMAQKRDEVVALIRS
;
A
#
# COMPACT_ATOMS: atom_id res chain seq x y z
N MET A 1 -4.11 -0.62 -1.69
CA MET A 1 -4.51 -1.97 -2.16
C MET A 1 -5.58 -2.50 -1.24
N THR A 2 -6.74 -2.93 -1.74
CA THR A 2 -7.91 -3.25 -0.91
C THR A 2 -8.04 -4.73 -0.56
N GLY A 3 -7.36 -5.61 -1.28
CA GLY A 3 -7.44 -7.06 -1.05
C GLY A 3 -8.79 -7.70 -1.42
N HIS A 4 -9.61 -7.02 -2.21
CA HIS A 4 -10.83 -7.59 -2.75
C HIS A 4 -10.54 -8.40 -4.02
N TYR A 5 -11.17 -9.56 -4.14
CA TYR A 5 -10.98 -10.49 -5.24
C TYR A 5 -12.31 -10.84 -5.91
N TYR A 6 -12.35 -10.68 -7.22
CA TYR A 6 -13.53 -10.87 -8.05
C TYR A 6 -13.21 -11.91 -9.12
N PHE A 7 -13.88 -13.05 -9.08
CA PHE A 7 -13.68 -14.14 -10.03
C PHE A 7 -14.82 -14.17 -11.05
N LYS A 8 -14.46 -14.26 -12.34
CA LYS A 8 -15.43 -14.34 -13.43
C LYS A 8 -16.43 -15.49 -13.23
N ASP A 9 -15.92 -16.67 -12.88
CA ASP A 9 -16.74 -17.87 -12.70
C ASP A 9 -17.54 -17.85 -11.39
N PHE A 10 -17.39 -16.80 -10.57
CA PHE A 10 -18.17 -16.53 -9.38
C PHE A 10 -18.93 -15.20 -9.49
N TYR A 11 -19.48 -14.92 -10.68
CA TYR A 11 -20.35 -13.76 -10.95
C TYR A 11 -19.70 -12.41 -10.65
N TYR A 12 -18.37 -12.33 -10.60
CA TYR A 12 -17.64 -11.14 -10.12
C TYR A 12 -18.07 -10.66 -8.73
N ALA A 13 -18.61 -11.57 -7.89
CA ALA A 13 -18.89 -11.24 -6.50
C ALA A 13 -17.59 -11.18 -5.69
N ASP A 14 -17.50 -10.20 -4.79
CA ASP A 14 -16.38 -10.11 -3.85
C ASP A 14 -16.35 -11.34 -2.94
N ASN A 15 -15.21 -12.02 -2.88
CA ASN A 15 -15.09 -13.25 -2.11
C ASN A 15 -13.66 -13.46 -1.60
N GLY A 16 -13.50 -13.54 -0.28
CA GLY A 16 -12.21 -13.82 0.36
C GLY A 16 -11.90 -15.32 0.52
N PHE A 17 -12.93 -16.20 0.47
CA PHE A 17 -12.73 -17.65 0.65
C PHE A 17 -12.08 -18.31 -0.56
N ILE A 18 -12.46 -17.91 -1.78
CA ILE A 18 -11.88 -18.46 -3.00
C ILE A 18 -10.35 -18.26 -3.03
N PRO A 19 -9.80 -17.03 -2.88
CA PRO A 19 -8.34 -16.87 -2.84
C PRO A 19 -7.68 -17.58 -1.66
N ALA A 20 -8.34 -17.68 -0.50
CA ALA A 20 -7.82 -18.44 0.64
C ALA A 20 -7.67 -19.94 0.27
N LEU A 21 -8.69 -20.55 -0.35
CA LEU A 21 -8.64 -21.94 -0.82
C LEU A 21 -7.58 -22.16 -1.90
N LEU A 22 -7.41 -21.21 -2.85
CA LEU A 22 -6.36 -21.26 -3.86
C LEU A 22 -4.96 -21.22 -3.26
N VAL A 23 -4.75 -20.43 -2.20
CA VAL A 23 -3.47 -20.41 -1.46
C VAL A 23 -3.23 -21.75 -0.77
N LEU A 24 -4.24 -22.34 -0.12
CA LEU A 24 -4.12 -23.66 0.52
C LEU A 24 -3.83 -24.77 -0.51
N GLU A 25 -4.50 -24.72 -1.67
CA GLU A 25 -4.21 -25.63 -2.78
C GLU A 25 -2.77 -25.50 -3.27
N LEU A 26 -2.28 -24.26 -3.44
CA LEU A 26 -0.90 -23.99 -3.85
C LEU A 26 0.10 -24.52 -2.83
N MET A 27 -0.15 -24.29 -1.53
CA MET A 27 0.70 -24.85 -0.44
C MET A 27 0.74 -26.37 -0.51
N SER A 28 -0.41 -27.02 -0.70
CA SER A 28 -0.50 -28.48 -0.80
C SER A 28 0.23 -29.00 -2.04
N LYS A 29 0.00 -28.40 -3.21
CA LYS A 29 0.67 -28.81 -4.46
C LYS A 29 2.18 -28.64 -4.44
N LYS A 30 2.65 -27.55 -3.81
CA LYS A 30 4.08 -27.26 -3.67
C LYS A 30 4.73 -27.99 -2.49
N ASN A 31 3.92 -28.53 -1.59
CA ASN A 31 4.35 -29.09 -0.30
C ASN A 31 5.24 -28.12 0.50
N LEU A 32 4.84 -26.84 0.52
CA LEU A 32 5.56 -25.76 1.17
C LEU A 32 4.62 -24.98 2.11
N PRO A 33 5.10 -24.57 3.29
CA PRO A 33 4.36 -23.63 4.12
C PRO A 33 4.29 -22.25 3.47
N LEU A 34 3.28 -21.46 3.83
CA LEU A 34 3.06 -20.11 3.27
C LEU A 34 4.29 -19.20 3.41
N ARG A 35 5.01 -19.32 4.54
CA ARG A 35 6.25 -18.56 4.78
C ARG A 35 7.24 -18.75 3.62
N ASP A 36 7.46 -20.00 3.19
CA ASP A 36 8.47 -20.35 2.18
C ASP A 36 7.98 -19.99 0.77
N LEU A 37 6.67 -20.05 0.52
CA LEU A 37 6.06 -19.52 -0.72
C LEU A 37 6.24 -18.02 -0.85
N LEU A 38 6.21 -17.28 0.27
CA LEU A 38 6.35 -15.83 0.28
C LEU A 38 7.80 -15.33 0.35
N ALA A 39 8.76 -16.21 0.70
CA ALA A 39 10.15 -15.83 0.90
C ALA A 39 10.75 -15.06 -0.31
N PRO A 40 10.61 -15.53 -1.58
CA PRO A 40 11.16 -14.82 -2.73
C PRO A 40 10.62 -13.41 -2.94
N TYR A 41 9.40 -13.15 -2.50
CA TYR A 41 8.78 -11.81 -2.57
C TYR A 41 9.27 -10.92 -1.44
N ARG A 42 9.37 -11.46 -0.21
CA ARG A 42 9.88 -10.74 0.96
C ARG A 42 11.35 -10.34 0.87
N GLU A 43 12.12 -11.04 0.05
CA GLU A 43 13.53 -10.74 -0.23
C GLU A 43 13.70 -9.61 -1.26
N ARG A 44 12.64 -9.27 -2.01
CA ARG A 44 12.66 -8.27 -3.08
C ARG A 44 11.85 -7.03 -2.78
N TYR A 45 10.83 -7.12 -1.92
CA TYR A 45 9.86 -6.06 -1.67
C TYR A 45 9.73 -5.83 -0.17
N PHE A 46 10.12 -4.65 0.24
CA PHE A 46 10.11 -4.22 1.65
C PHE A 46 8.99 -3.22 1.84
N ILE A 47 8.00 -3.58 2.67
CA ILE A 47 6.78 -2.80 2.89
C ILE A 47 6.79 -2.15 4.26
N SER A 48 6.28 -0.91 4.34
CA SER A 48 6.11 -0.19 5.61
C SER A 48 4.98 -0.74 6.48
N GLY A 49 4.07 -1.52 5.89
CA GLY A 49 2.74 -1.72 6.44
C GLY A 49 1.89 -0.44 6.35
N GLU A 50 0.63 -0.51 6.77
CA GLU A 50 -0.25 0.66 6.82
C GLU A 50 0.09 1.54 8.03
N ILE A 51 0.42 2.80 7.78
CA ILE A 51 0.70 3.80 8.81
C ILE A 51 -0.41 4.84 8.81
N ASN A 52 -1.11 4.94 9.93
CA ASN A 52 -2.20 5.87 10.14
C ASN A 52 -1.70 7.13 10.86
N THR A 53 -1.94 8.30 10.27
CA THR A 53 -1.63 9.59 10.90
C THR A 53 -2.90 10.41 11.04
N LYS A 54 -3.28 10.74 12.29
CA LYS A 54 -4.42 11.61 12.59
C LYS A 54 -4.10 13.06 12.21
N LEU A 55 -5.09 13.71 11.61
CA LEU A 55 -5.08 15.15 11.32
C LEU A 55 -5.98 15.90 12.32
N ALA A 56 -5.83 17.21 12.41
CA ALA A 56 -6.70 18.03 13.23
C ALA A 56 -8.13 18.07 12.68
N SER A 57 -8.29 18.03 11.36
CA SER A 57 -9.57 18.11 10.67
C SER A 57 -9.54 17.37 9.33
N MET A 58 -10.72 16.91 8.88
CA MET A 58 -10.90 16.43 7.49
C MET A 58 -10.61 17.53 6.45
N ALA A 59 -10.80 18.80 6.82
CA ALA A 59 -10.52 19.92 5.93
C ALA A 59 -9.02 20.07 5.59
N ASP A 60 -8.12 19.47 6.39
CA ASP A 60 -6.67 19.51 6.16
C ASP A 60 -6.22 18.52 5.08
N VAL A 61 -7.04 17.50 4.79
CA VAL A 61 -6.70 16.41 3.85
C VAL A 61 -6.26 16.92 2.47
N PRO A 62 -7.04 17.80 1.77
CA PRO A 62 -6.64 18.26 0.44
C PRO A 62 -5.29 18.98 0.43
N ALA A 63 -5.05 19.83 1.43
CA ALA A 63 -3.79 20.58 1.53
C ALA A 63 -2.59 19.65 1.78
N LYS A 64 -2.77 18.60 2.60
CA LYS A 64 -1.72 17.62 2.86
C LYS A 64 -1.40 16.77 1.63
N LEU A 65 -2.43 16.29 0.91
CA LEU A 65 -2.22 15.53 -0.33
C LEU A 65 -1.53 16.39 -1.39
N ALA A 66 -1.92 17.66 -1.56
CA ALA A 66 -1.26 18.57 -2.48
C ALA A 66 0.21 18.85 -2.09
N ALA A 67 0.52 18.97 -0.79
CA ALA A 67 1.90 19.14 -0.32
C ALA A 67 2.76 17.89 -0.59
N ILE A 68 2.19 16.70 -0.46
CA ILE A 68 2.86 15.43 -0.79
C ILE A 68 3.17 15.40 -2.29
N GLU A 69 2.19 15.66 -3.15
CA GLU A 69 2.37 15.66 -4.61
C GLU A 69 3.43 16.69 -5.04
N ALA A 70 3.38 17.91 -4.51
CA ALA A 70 4.35 18.95 -4.82
C ALA A 70 5.79 18.62 -4.42
N LYS A 71 5.99 17.68 -3.47
CA LYS A 71 7.32 17.22 -3.02
C LYS A 71 8.00 16.30 -4.03
N TYR A 72 7.24 15.64 -4.90
CA TYR A 72 7.73 14.63 -5.85
C TYR A 72 7.38 14.98 -7.30
N PRO A 73 7.84 16.13 -7.83
CA PRO A 73 7.43 16.65 -9.14
C PRO A 73 7.94 15.83 -10.34
N ASP A 74 8.92 14.96 -10.11
CA ASP A 74 9.54 14.07 -11.10
C ASP A 74 9.01 12.63 -11.06
N ALA A 75 8.06 12.35 -10.16
CA ALA A 75 7.44 11.05 -10.04
C ALA A 75 6.31 10.83 -11.06
N SER A 76 5.98 9.56 -11.31
CA SER A 76 4.66 9.23 -11.88
C SER A 76 3.62 9.31 -10.78
N ILE A 77 2.57 10.12 -10.99
CA ILE A 77 1.52 10.36 -9.98
C ILE A 77 0.18 9.87 -10.51
N GLU A 78 -0.56 9.15 -9.67
CA GLU A 78 -1.92 8.68 -9.93
C GLU A 78 -2.87 9.07 -8.80
N HIS A 79 -4.15 9.34 -9.15
CA HIS A 79 -5.20 9.81 -8.23
C HIS A 79 -6.42 8.87 -8.18
N ILE A 80 -6.23 7.56 -8.27
CA ILE A 80 -7.33 6.57 -8.23
C ILE A 80 -7.94 6.50 -6.82
N ASP A 81 -7.10 6.42 -5.78
CA ASP A 81 -7.51 6.43 -4.37
C ASP A 81 -6.47 7.19 -3.56
N GLY A 82 -6.70 8.49 -3.36
CA GLY A 82 -5.72 9.41 -2.78
C GLY A 82 -4.62 9.77 -3.78
N VAL A 83 -3.37 9.85 -3.32
CA VAL A 83 -2.19 10.16 -4.12
C VAL A 83 -1.24 8.97 -4.10
N SER A 84 -1.00 8.37 -5.26
CA SER A 84 0.05 7.37 -5.48
C SER A 84 1.24 8.05 -6.15
N VAL A 85 2.42 7.77 -5.65
CA VAL A 85 3.70 8.31 -6.15
C VAL A 85 4.61 7.13 -6.49
N ASP A 86 5.01 7.02 -7.75
CA ASP A 86 5.76 5.89 -8.27
C ASP A 86 7.13 6.31 -8.81
N TYR A 87 8.16 5.62 -8.32
CA TYR A 87 9.55 5.63 -8.79
C TYR A 87 9.99 4.20 -9.17
N PRO A 88 11.04 4.04 -9.96
CA PRO A 88 11.47 2.70 -10.41
C PRO A 88 11.82 1.71 -9.30
N ASN A 89 12.23 2.16 -8.12
CA ASN A 89 12.71 1.33 -7.02
C ASN A 89 11.95 1.49 -5.70
N TRP A 90 10.94 2.35 -5.66
CA TRP A 90 10.03 2.53 -4.52
C TRP A 90 8.76 3.24 -4.95
N HIS A 91 7.69 3.00 -4.23
CA HIS A 91 6.42 3.70 -4.42
C HIS A 91 5.67 3.83 -3.11
N PHE A 92 4.70 4.74 -3.06
CA PHE A 92 3.77 4.83 -1.95
C PHE A 92 2.40 5.34 -2.39
N ASN A 93 1.41 5.03 -1.57
CA ASN A 93 0.08 5.61 -1.65
C ASN A 93 -0.25 6.28 -0.32
N VAL A 94 -0.78 7.49 -0.38
CA VAL A 94 -1.41 8.18 0.76
C VAL A 94 -2.85 8.47 0.43
N ARG A 95 -3.75 7.94 1.24
CA ARG A 95 -5.20 8.14 1.08
C ARG A 95 -5.88 8.58 2.36
N ALA A 96 -6.97 9.30 2.22
CA ALA A 96 -7.80 9.69 3.36
C ALA A 96 -8.65 8.51 3.86
N SER A 97 -8.96 8.51 5.14
CA SER A 97 -10.08 7.72 5.65
C SER A 97 -11.40 8.39 5.28
N ASN A 98 -12.41 7.59 4.98
CA ASN A 98 -13.76 8.12 4.69
C ASN A 98 -14.53 8.52 5.95
N THR A 99 -14.11 8.06 7.12
CA THR A 99 -14.86 8.17 8.37
C THR A 99 -14.15 8.95 9.46
N GLU A 100 -12.84 9.12 9.36
CA GLU A 100 -12.01 9.74 10.38
C GLU A 100 -11.00 10.73 9.77
N PRO A 101 -10.63 11.80 10.48
CA PRO A 101 -9.61 12.76 10.04
C PRO A 101 -8.21 12.13 10.14
N LEU A 102 -7.90 11.21 9.25
CA LEU A 102 -6.60 10.56 9.16
C LEU A 102 -6.18 10.26 7.72
N LEU A 103 -4.88 10.26 7.50
CA LEU A 103 -4.25 9.76 6.29
C LEU A 103 -3.62 8.39 6.55
N ARG A 104 -3.74 7.50 5.57
CA ARG A 104 -3.18 6.15 5.55
C ARG A 104 -2.07 6.10 4.53
N LEU A 105 -0.86 5.84 4.99
CA LEU A 105 0.32 5.62 4.14
C LEU A 105 0.59 4.13 4.01
N ASN A 106 0.81 3.67 2.79
CA ASN A 106 1.43 2.40 2.46
C ASN A 106 2.62 2.66 1.54
N LEU A 107 3.80 2.17 1.88
CA LEU A 107 5.03 2.37 1.12
C LEU A 107 5.74 1.03 0.89
N GLU A 108 6.30 0.87 -0.30
CA GLU A 108 7.09 -0.29 -0.69
C GLU A 108 8.37 0.17 -1.39
N ALA A 109 9.47 -0.56 -1.17
CA ALA A 109 10.74 -0.33 -1.85
C ALA A 109 11.49 -1.64 -2.09
N GLN A 110 12.49 -1.59 -2.99
CA GLN A 110 13.32 -2.74 -3.34
C GLN A 110 14.43 -3.03 -2.31
N THR A 111 14.70 -2.12 -1.38
CA THR A 111 15.61 -2.35 -0.26
C THR A 111 15.04 -1.86 1.06
N PRO A 112 15.42 -2.48 2.20
CA PRO A 112 14.94 -2.08 3.51
C PRO A 112 15.38 -0.66 3.91
N GLU A 113 16.57 -0.22 3.46
CA GLU A 113 17.11 1.10 3.75
C GLU A 113 16.29 2.18 3.05
N VAL A 114 16.01 2.01 1.75
CA VAL A 114 15.17 2.93 0.97
C VAL A 114 13.76 2.95 1.55
N MET A 115 13.19 1.78 1.89
CA MET A 115 11.87 1.70 2.50
C MET A 115 11.82 2.52 3.81
N ALA A 116 12.78 2.31 4.72
CA ALA A 116 12.81 3.01 5.99
C ALA A 116 12.99 4.52 5.82
N GLN A 117 13.95 4.94 4.98
CA GLN A 117 14.22 6.35 4.70
C GLN A 117 13.00 7.06 4.11
N LYS A 118 12.40 6.48 3.07
CA LYS A 118 11.27 7.10 2.38
C LYS A 118 9.99 7.08 3.21
N ARG A 119 9.76 6.03 3.99
CA ARG A 119 8.68 5.99 4.98
C ARG A 119 8.78 7.15 5.96
N ASP A 120 9.95 7.36 6.54
CA ASP A 120 10.15 8.40 7.56
C ASP A 120 10.03 9.80 6.95
N GLU A 121 10.52 9.99 5.72
CA GLU A 121 10.36 11.23 4.95
C GLU A 121 8.87 11.56 4.72
N VAL A 122 8.09 10.61 4.21
CA VAL A 122 6.66 10.82 3.92
C VAL A 122 5.86 11.01 5.21
N VAL A 123 6.14 10.24 6.26
CA VAL A 123 5.50 10.41 7.57
C VAL A 123 5.77 11.79 8.15
N ALA A 124 7.00 12.29 8.07
CA ALA A 124 7.34 13.64 8.52
C ALA A 124 6.57 14.72 7.74
N LEU A 125 6.44 14.54 6.42
CA LEU A 125 5.68 15.46 5.57
C LEU A 125 4.17 15.46 5.90
N ILE A 126 3.59 14.30 6.22
CA ILE A 126 2.18 14.22 6.64
C ILE A 126 1.98 14.94 7.99
N ARG A 127 2.96 14.83 8.90
CA ARG A 127 2.88 15.37 10.27
C ARG A 127 3.26 16.85 10.39
N SER A 128 3.96 17.42 9.40
CA SER A 128 4.27 18.86 9.35
C SER A 128 3.01 19.69 9.11
#